data_14776cc548e576826a87cfdb905df347
#
_entry.id   14776cc548e576826a87cfdb905df347
#
_cell.length_a   1.000
_cell.length_b   1.000
_cell.length_c   1.000
_cell.angle_alpha   90.00
_cell.angle_beta   90.00
_cell.angle_gamma   90.00
#
_symmetry.space_group_name_H-M   'P 1'
#
loop_
_entity.id
_entity.type
_entity.pdbx_description
1 polymer ?
#
loop_
_entity_poly.entity_id
_entity_poly.type
_entity_poly.pdbx_seq_one_letter_code
_entity_poly.pdbx_strand_id
1 'polypeptide(L)'
;MRILCVMMGMLFFAPAAMAENLIPEMLKTYQVDGAKNFDAKAGEALWHKEYAAPEGAENTKNRSCQACHGVDLSKSGEHIRTGKVIDPMALSVNPQRFSEAKKIRKWFRRNCKWVMGRVCTAQEKGDILTYLQQQ
;
A
#
# COMPACT_ATOMS: atom_id res chain seq x y z
N MET A 1 24.66 10.00 -62.21
CA MET A 1 23.91 10.79 -61.25
C MET A 1 23.34 9.80 -60.24
N ARG A 2 24.00 9.65 -59.06
CA ARG A 2 23.61 8.65 -58.00
C ARG A 2 22.80 9.40 -56.97
N ILE A 3 21.52 9.04 -56.84
CA ILE A 3 20.61 9.57 -55.85
C ILE A 3 20.85 8.80 -54.55
N LEU A 4 21.33 9.48 -53.52
CA LEU A 4 21.54 8.97 -52.18
C LEU A 4 20.23 9.15 -51.40
N CYS A 5 19.43 8.08 -51.22
CA CYS A 5 18.25 8.10 -50.33
C CYS A 5 18.72 8.02 -48.88
N VAL A 6 18.66 9.14 -48.16
CA VAL A 6 18.87 9.14 -46.70
C VAL A 6 17.55 8.72 -46.03
N MET A 7 17.53 7.50 -45.54
CA MET A 7 16.42 7.02 -44.67
C MET A 7 16.59 7.60 -43.29
N MET A 8 15.82 8.62 -42.96
CA MET A 8 15.74 9.24 -41.64
C MET A 8 14.87 8.35 -40.74
N GLY A 9 15.51 7.52 -39.93
CA GLY A 9 14.82 6.66 -38.95
C GLY A 9 14.18 7.50 -37.84
N MET A 10 12.86 7.54 -37.80
CA MET A 10 12.09 8.14 -36.72
C MET A 10 12.14 7.22 -35.49
N LEU A 11 12.92 7.60 -34.49
CA LEU A 11 12.90 6.93 -33.17
C LEU A 11 11.58 7.27 -32.47
N PHE A 12 10.66 6.31 -32.44
CA PHE A 12 9.45 6.40 -31.61
C PHE A 12 9.83 6.17 -30.15
N PHE A 13 9.94 7.24 -29.38
CA PHE A 13 9.94 7.16 -27.92
C PHE A 13 8.51 6.82 -27.46
N ALA A 14 8.26 5.57 -27.10
CA ALA A 14 7.03 5.20 -26.42
C ALA A 14 7.11 5.76 -24.97
N PRO A 15 6.13 6.57 -24.52
CA PRO A 15 6.09 6.99 -23.14
C PRO A 15 5.94 5.75 -22.24
N ALA A 16 6.81 5.63 -21.23
CA ALA A 16 6.64 4.62 -20.19
C ALA A 16 5.32 4.90 -19.46
N ALA A 17 4.34 3.99 -19.60
CA ALA A 17 3.10 4.07 -18.86
C ALA A 17 3.42 3.94 -17.36
N MET A 18 3.33 5.05 -16.63
CA MET A 18 3.40 5.04 -15.17
C MET A 18 2.15 4.32 -14.66
N ALA A 19 2.32 3.33 -13.78
CA ALA A 19 1.17 2.69 -13.16
C ALA A 19 0.40 3.72 -12.31
N GLU A 20 -0.90 3.79 -12.53
CA GLU A 20 -1.77 4.73 -11.83
C GLU A 20 -1.93 4.33 -10.37
N ASN A 21 -1.78 5.31 -9.48
CA ASN A 21 -2.07 5.14 -8.06
C ASN A 21 -3.60 5.13 -7.83
N LEU A 22 -4.13 4.01 -7.38
CA LEU A 22 -5.57 3.81 -7.17
C LEU A 22 -6.07 4.22 -5.77
N ILE A 23 -5.25 4.84 -4.93
CA ILE A 23 -5.72 5.33 -3.62
C ILE A 23 -6.93 6.27 -3.77
N PRO A 24 -6.96 7.27 -4.66
CA PRO A 24 -8.12 8.16 -4.80
C PRO A 24 -9.41 7.41 -5.14
N GLU A 25 -9.34 6.39 -6.00
CA GLU A 25 -10.49 5.55 -6.35
C GLU A 25 -10.97 4.71 -5.16
N MET A 26 -10.03 4.12 -4.41
CA MET A 26 -10.34 3.34 -3.22
C MET A 26 -10.99 4.21 -2.13
N LEU A 27 -10.53 5.45 -1.95
CA LEU A 27 -11.14 6.39 -1.00
C LEU A 27 -12.58 6.71 -1.38
N LYS A 28 -12.88 6.97 -2.66
CA LYS A 28 -14.27 7.13 -3.15
C LYS A 28 -15.11 5.90 -2.84
N THR A 29 -14.58 4.70 -3.07
CA THR A 29 -15.28 3.45 -2.74
C THR A 29 -15.63 3.38 -1.25
N TYR A 30 -14.70 3.72 -0.37
CA TYR A 30 -14.94 3.69 1.07
C TYR A 30 -15.93 4.77 1.55
N GLN A 31 -16.02 5.92 0.86
CA GLN A 31 -17.06 6.92 1.12
C GLN A 31 -18.46 6.37 0.75
N VAL A 32 -18.59 5.66 -0.36
CA VAL A 32 -19.84 4.96 -0.72
C VAL A 32 -20.20 3.90 0.32
N ASP A 33 -19.21 3.23 0.91
CA ASP A 33 -19.37 2.25 1.99
C ASP A 33 -19.64 2.91 3.37
N GLY A 34 -19.90 4.23 3.41
CA GLY A 34 -20.33 4.97 4.60
C GLY A 34 -19.19 5.64 5.38
N ALA A 35 -17.96 5.64 4.91
CA ALA A 35 -16.87 6.43 5.50
C ALA A 35 -17.11 7.93 5.24
N LYS A 36 -16.59 8.75 6.15
CA LYS A 36 -16.66 10.22 6.05
C LYS A 36 -15.32 10.81 5.62
N ASN A 37 -14.96 11.98 6.19
CA ASN A 37 -13.67 12.59 5.94
C ASN A 37 -12.53 11.69 6.46
N PHE A 38 -11.55 11.46 5.62
CA PHE A 38 -10.38 10.66 5.99
C PHE A 38 -9.32 11.54 6.66
N ASP A 39 -8.65 10.96 7.67
CA ASP A 39 -7.64 11.64 8.47
C ASP A 39 -6.34 10.83 8.48
N ALA A 40 -5.27 11.44 7.95
CA ALA A 40 -3.94 10.83 7.91
C ALA A 40 -3.38 10.57 9.31
N LYS A 41 -3.66 11.43 10.30
CA LYS A 41 -3.19 11.23 11.69
C LYS A 41 -3.91 10.05 12.33
N ALA A 42 -5.21 9.88 12.08
CA ALA A 42 -5.93 8.70 12.51
C ALA A 42 -5.38 7.43 11.85
N GLY A 43 -5.03 7.51 10.56
CA GLY A 43 -4.39 6.43 9.82
C GLY A 43 -3.01 6.07 10.37
N GLU A 44 -2.18 7.07 10.69
CA GLU A 44 -0.88 6.90 11.35
C GLU A 44 -1.05 6.23 12.72
N ALA A 45 -1.97 6.72 13.54
CA ALA A 45 -2.25 6.13 14.86
C ALA A 45 -2.67 4.65 14.75
N LEU A 46 -3.51 4.30 13.76
CA LEU A 46 -3.89 2.90 13.49
C LEU A 46 -2.71 2.06 13.01
N TRP A 47 -1.80 2.64 12.22
CA TRP A 47 -0.61 1.98 11.70
C TRP A 47 0.35 1.56 12.79
N HIS A 48 0.53 2.42 13.78
CA HIS A 48 1.43 2.19 14.93
C HIS A 48 0.77 1.43 16.08
N LYS A 49 -0.57 1.39 16.13
CA LYS A 49 -1.29 0.77 17.23
C LYS A 49 -0.93 -0.71 17.37
N GLU A 50 -0.53 -1.08 18.57
CA GLU A 50 -0.25 -2.46 18.92
C GLU A 50 -1.50 -3.19 19.40
N TYR A 51 -1.64 -4.44 18.96
CA TYR A 51 -2.69 -5.36 19.37
C TYR A 51 -2.04 -6.61 19.95
N ALA A 52 -2.56 -7.08 21.06
CA ALA A 52 -2.11 -8.34 21.65
C ALA A 52 -2.28 -9.50 20.66
N ALA A 53 -1.32 -10.41 20.66
CA ALA A 53 -1.50 -11.67 19.93
C ALA A 53 -2.68 -12.45 20.52
N PRO A 54 -3.47 -13.18 19.71
CA PRO A 54 -4.52 -14.05 20.22
C PRO A 54 -3.96 -15.07 21.21
N GLU A 55 -4.77 -15.43 22.20
CA GLU A 55 -4.44 -16.52 23.13
C GLU A 55 -4.14 -17.80 22.37
N GLY A 56 -3.09 -18.52 22.76
CA GLY A 56 -2.64 -19.73 22.08
C GLY A 56 -1.90 -19.51 20.75
N ALA A 57 -1.62 -18.26 20.38
CA ALA A 57 -0.81 -17.99 19.18
C ALA A 57 0.63 -18.46 19.39
N GLU A 58 1.20 -19.14 18.39
CA GLU A 58 2.61 -19.58 18.38
C GLU A 58 3.59 -18.41 18.55
N ASN A 59 3.25 -17.23 17.99
CA ASN A 59 3.98 -16.00 18.18
C ASN A 59 3.19 -15.06 19.09
N THR A 60 3.70 -14.84 20.30
CA THR A 60 3.08 -14.01 21.36
C THR A 60 3.39 -12.52 21.25
N LYS A 61 4.21 -12.09 20.27
CA LYS A 61 4.53 -10.67 20.06
C LYS A 61 3.29 -9.88 19.69
N ASN A 62 3.20 -8.66 20.21
CA ASN A 62 2.20 -7.70 19.78
C ASN A 62 2.27 -7.49 18.27
N ARG A 63 1.12 -7.23 17.68
CA ARG A 63 0.95 -7.06 16.23
C ARG A 63 0.58 -5.63 15.92
N SER A 64 1.24 -5.05 14.93
CA SER A 64 0.85 -3.76 14.33
C SER A 64 1.16 -3.81 12.83
N CYS A 65 0.71 -2.82 12.06
CA CYS A 65 1.12 -2.69 10.67
C CYS A 65 2.63 -2.45 10.59
N GLN A 66 3.13 -1.55 11.45
CA GLN A 66 4.55 -1.22 11.56
C GLN A 66 5.43 -2.42 11.90
N ALA A 67 4.95 -3.39 12.68
CA ALA A 67 5.76 -4.56 13.08
C ALA A 67 6.30 -5.36 11.87
N CYS A 68 5.58 -5.34 10.74
CA CYS A 68 6.03 -5.98 9.50
C CYS A 68 6.60 -4.98 8.48
N HIS A 69 6.07 -3.77 8.43
CA HIS A 69 6.43 -2.78 7.39
C HIS A 69 7.56 -1.83 7.81
N GLY A 70 7.98 -1.88 9.08
CA GLY A 70 9.02 -1.00 9.62
C GLY A 70 8.50 0.41 9.95
N VAL A 71 9.38 1.22 10.53
CA VAL A 71 9.12 2.64 10.88
C VAL A 71 9.31 3.52 9.65
N ASP A 72 10.36 3.26 8.88
CA ASP A 72 10.70 3.98 7.65
C ASP A 72 10.07 3.26 6.47
N LEU A 73 8.96 3.80 5.96
CA LEU A 73 8.18 3.20 4.88
C LEU A 73 8.85 3.27 3.50
N SER A 74 9.96 4.01 3.39
CA SER A 74 10.84 4.01 2.21
C SER A 74 11.75 2.77 2.14
N LYS A 75 11.82 2.01 3.22
CA LYS A 75 12.61 0.77 3.31
C LYS A 75 11.74 -0.48 3.23
N SER A 76 12.35 -1.58 2.86
CA SER A 76 11.71 -2.90 2.93
C SER A 76 11.44 -3.28 4.38
N GLY A 77 10.26 -3.86 4.60
CA GLY A 77 9.91 -4.51 5.85
C GLY A 77 10.15 -6.02 5.82
N GLU A 78 9.81 -6.68 6.91
CA GLU A 78 9.93 -8.13 7.04
C GLU A 78 8.73 -8.72 7.79
N HIS A 79 8.15 -9.78 7.25
CA HIS A 79 7.02 -10.45 7.90
C HIS A 79 7.47 -11.15 9.17
N ILE A 80 7.00 -10.69 10.35
CA ILE A 80 7.50 -11.09 11.68
C ILE A 80 7.42 -12.60 12.00
N ARG A 81 6.63 -13.39 11.24
CA ARG A 81 6.53 -14.84 11.44
C ARG A 81 7.34 -15.63 10.42
N THR A 82 7.43 -15.15 9.17
CA THR A 82 7.99 -15.94 8.06
C THR A 82 9.33 -15.43 7.57
N GLY A 83 9.79 -14.25 8.04
CA GLY A 83 11.00 -13.60 7.55
C GLY A 83 10.91 -13.13 6.08
N LYS A 84 9.72 -13.22 5.46
CA LYS A 84 9.58 -12.80 4.06
C LYS A 84 9.71 -11.30 3.95
N VAL A 85 10.59 -10.85 3.05
CA VAL A 85 10.76 -9.43 2.71
C VAL A 85 9.47 -8.86 2.14
N ILE A 86 9.13 -7.66 2.57
CA ILE A 86 7.99 -6.87 2.10
C ILE A 86 8.54 -5.61 1.45
N ASP A 87 8.18 -5.36 0.21
CA ASP A 87 8.62 -4.17 -0.52
C ASP A 87 8.17 -2.87 0.17
N PRO A 88 8.90 -1.76 -0.02
CA PRO A 88 8.57 -0.46 0.55
C PRO A 88 7.11 -0.05 0.34
N MET A 89 6.54 0.62 1.34
CA MET A 89 5.17 1.13 1.28
C MET A 89 5.08 2.53 0.69
N ALA A 90 6.15 3.33 0.83
CA ALA A 90 6.20 4.71 0.35
C ALA A 90 6.14 4.78 -1.18
N LEU A 91 5.22 5.59 -1.71
CA LEU A 91 5.07 5.82 -3.16
C LEU A 91 6.29 6.51 -3.77
N SER A 92 7.02 7.29 -2.99
CA SER A 92 8.25 8.00 -3.40
C SER A 92 9.35 7.05 -3.89
N VAL A 93 9.40 5.81 -3.40
CA VAL A 93 10.40 4.79 -3.77
C VAL A 93 9.79 3.56 -4.44
N ASN A 94 8.49 3.37 -4.32
CA ASN A 94 7.76 2.25 -4.92
C ASN A 94 6.48 2.75 -5.61
N PRO A 95 6.57 3.42 -6.76
CA PRO A 95 5.42 4.02 -7.44
C PRO A 95 4.40 2.99 -7.95
N GLN A 96 4.77 1.71 -8.03
CA GLN A 96 3.86 0.62 -8.37
C GLN A 96 2.98 0.17 -7.18
N ARG A 97 3.28 0.67 -5.97
CA ARG A 97 2.45 0.38 -4.79
C ARG A 97 1.06 0.98 -5.00
N PHE A 98 0.04 0.27 -4.59
CA PHE A 98 -1.36 0.69 -4.73
C PHE A 98 -1.89 0.84 -6.18
N SER A 99 -1.25 0.20 -7.17
CA SER A 99 -1.69 0.21 -8.57
C SER A 99 -2.74 -0.85 -8.91
N GLU A 100 -3.09 -1.74 -7.97
CA GLU A 100 -4.06 -2.82 -8.18
C GLU A 100 -5.12 -2.86 -7.07
N ALA A 101 -6.34 -2.41 -7.36
CA ALA A 101 -7.46 -2.39 -6.41
C ALA A 101 -7.74 -3.77 -5.76
N LYS A 102 -7.59 -4.87 -6.54
CA LYS A 102 -7.75 -6.24 -6.02
C LYS A 102 -6.69 -6.57 -4.95
N LYS A 103 -5.45 -6.14 -5.15
CA LYS A 103 -4.36 -6.32 -4.16
C LYS A 103 -4.62 -5.48 -2.91
N ILE A 104 -5.02 -4.21 -3.05
CA ILE A 104 -5.36 -3.34 -1.93
C ILE A 104 -6.44 -4.01 -1.06
N ARG A 105 -7.57 -4.41 -1.64
CA ARG A 105 -8.66 -5.09 -0.93
C ARG A 105 -8.23 -6.39 -0.27
N LYS A 106 -7.45 -7.23 -0.98
CA LYS A 106 -6.93 -8.50 -0.47
C LYS A 106 -6.06 -8.28 0.76
N TRP A 107 -5.14 -7.33 0.71
CA TRP A 107 -4.19 -7.11 1.79
C TRP A 107 -4.85 -6.47 3.01
N PHE A 108 -5.77 -5.51 2.84
CA PHE A 108 -6.56 -5.02 3.97
C PHE A 108 -7.32 -6.14 4.67
N ARG A 109 -8.03 -6.99 3.91
CA ARG A 109 -8.77 -8.12 4.49
C ARG A 109 -7.87 -9.05 5.32
N ARG A 110 -6.67 -9.36 4.81
CA ARG A 110 -5.75 -10.29 5.48
C ARG A 110 -5.08 -9.64 6.68
N ASN A 111 -4.53 -8.46 6.48
CA ASN A 111 -3.71 -7.79 7.48
C ASN A 111 -4.55 -7.29 8.65
N CYS A 112 -5.74 -6.71 8.41
CA CYS A 112 -6.64 -6.34 9.49
C CYS A 112 -7.05 -7.54 10.35
N LYS A 113 -7.42 -8.67 9.70
CA LYS A 113 -7.74 -9.89 10.46
C LYS A 113 -6.55 -10.39 11.27
N TRP A 114 -5.35 -10.32 10.71
CA TRP A 114 -4.17 -10.80 11.40
C TRP A 114 -3.71 -9.86 12.52
N VAL A 115 -3.76 -8.54 12.30
CA VAL A 115 -3.31 -7.53 13.27
C VAL A 115 -4.38 -7.28 14.34
N MET A 116 -5.62 -7.00 13.93
CA MET A 116 -6.70 -6.54 14.79
C MET A 116 -7.68 -7.64 15.22
N GLY A 117 -7.56 -8.87 14.70
CA GLY A 117 -8.52 -9.96 14.92
C GLY A 117 -9.86 -9.79 14.19
N ARG A 118 -10.05 -8.71 13.42
CA ARG A 118 -11.28 -8.36 12.69
C ARG A 118 -10.99 -7.71 11.34
N VAL A 119 -12.01 -7.53 10.53
CA VAL A 119 -11.89 -6.69 9.33
C VAL A 119 -11.85 -5.20 9.72
N CYS A 120 -11.07 -4.40 8.99
CA CYS A 120 -11.10 -2.95 9.12
C CYS A 120 -12.41 -2.39 8.55
N THR A 121 -12.93 -1.35 9.20
CA THR A 121 -14.06 -0.56 8.68
C THR A 121 -13.65 0.20 7.40
N ALA A 122 -14.61 0.74 6.67
CA ALA A 122 -14.33 1.60 5.52
C ALA A 122 -13.54 2.86 5.95
N GLN A 123 -13.88 3.45 7.12
CA GLN A 123 -13.16 4.59 7.68
C GLN A 123 -11.70 4.26 7.97
N GLU A 124 -11.42 3.19 8.71
CA GLU A 124 -10.06 2.78 9.06
C GLU A 124 -9.19 2.51 7.82
N LYS A 125 -9.76 1.88 6.79
CA LYS A 125 -9.04 1.65 5.52
C LYS A 125 -8.70 2.96 4.81
N GLY A 126 -9.64 3.90 4.79
CA GLY A 126 -9.46 5.19 4.16
C GLY A 126 -8.43 6.05 4.91
N ASP A 127 -8.50 6.08 6.25
CA ASP A 127 -7.52 6.80 7.08
C ASP A 127 -6.10 6.25 6.86
N ILE A 128 -5.94 4.93 6.87
CA ILE A 128 -4.65 4.28 6.60
C ILE A 128 -4.15 4.61 5.18
N LEU A 129 -5.00 4.55 4.14
CA LEU A 129 -4.57 4.90 2.79
C LEU A 129 -4.19 6.37 2.66
N THR A 130 -4.90 7.26 3.36
CA THR A 130 -4.59 8.70 3.38
C THR A 130 -3.25 8.96 4.05
N TYR A 131 -2.91 8.25 5.12
CA TYR A 131 -1.59 8.28 5.74
C TYR A 131 -0.50 7.77 4.76
N LEU A 132 -0.70 6.60 4.15
CA LEU A 132 0.26 5.97 3.24
C LEU A 132 0.50 6.79 1.96
N GLN A 133 -0.48 7.57 1.51
CA GLN A 133 -0.36 8.44 0.34
C GLN A 133 0.64 9.59 0.56
N GLN A 134 0.93 9.93 1.80
CA GLN A 134 1.81 11.04 2.19
C GLN A 134 3.27 10.59 2.39
N GLN A 135 3.59 9.29 2.22
CA GLN A 135 4.92 8.72 2.46
C GLN A 135 5.84 8.74 1.24
#